data_9dca5578ce6c3f388312e5332e8f9626
#
_entry.id   9dca5578ce6c3f388312e5332e8f9626
#
_cell.length_a   1.000
_cell.length_b   1.000
_cell.length_c   1.000
_cell.angle_alpha   90.00
_cell.angle_beta   90.00
_cell.angle_gamma   90.00
#
_symmetry.space_group_name_H-M   'P 1'
#
loop_
_entity.id
_entity.type
_entity.pdbx_description
1 polymer ?
#
loop_
_entity_poly.entity_id
_entity_poly.type
_entity_poly.pdbx_seq_one_letter_code
_entity_poly.pdbx_strand_id
1 'polypeptide(L)'
;MEHIARRTVLSTTLVGAFGTLAVGPAAAAGTVDMEAVVLAAQLDPVKTGTGLTPGAATSVRLVEQALVAKWMLAASYVDGHFGTATRTAYAQWQRSLGHSGLGANGLPGRSSLVALGSGRFTVTRQISPGARTRYDGHPFATRTVAMLVEASRLSGVEPRVEQGSYSPGTDPTSAGTHDGGGAVDLDAEALTATQRTRHLRSLRRVGFAAWLRTPSQGDWPLHIHAVAINDTDLSTPAQTQVGRYYLGRNGLASNAPDDGPAVTKVTWEQYRRTR
;
A
#
# COMPACT_ATOMS: atom_id res chain seq x y z
N MET A 1 -54.06 80.56 3.15
CA MET A 1 -52.64 80.87 2.98
C MET A 1 -51.85 79.79 3.72
N GLU A 2 -51.49 78.77 3.06
CA GLU A 2 -50.74 77.65 3.67
C GLU A 2 -49.32 77.62 3.11
N HIS A 3 -48.36 77.58 4.05
CA HIS A 3 -46.95 77.50 3.73
C HIS A 3 -46.54 76.02 3.57
N ILE A 4 -46.13 75.65 2.33
CA ILE A 4 -45.56 74.38 2.03
C ILE A 4 -44.07 74.42 2.33
N ALA A 5 -43.62 73.69 3.37
CA ALA A 5 -42.24 73.47 3.72
C ALA A 5 -41.61 72.40 2.81
N ARG A 6 -40.56 72.74 2.05
CA ARG A 6 -39.75 71.78 1.27
C ARG A 6 -38.80 71.04 2.19
N ARG A 7 -38.91 69.70 2.25
CA ARG A 7 -37.93 68.81 2.87
C ARG A 7 -36.80 68.51 1.89
N THR A 8 -35.58 68.90 2.28
CA THR A 8 -34.35 68.51 1.61
C THR A 8 -33.94 67.08 2.04
N VAL A 9 -33.86 66.13 1.10
CA VAL A 9 -33.36 64.77 1.35
C VAL A 9 -31.87 64.77 1.12
N LEU A 10 -31.06 64.58 2.16
CA LEU A 10 -29.63 64.34 2.04
C LEU A 10 -29.46 62.81 1.69
N SER A 11 -28.94 62.59 0.48
CA SER A 11 -28.49 61.22 0.08
C SER A 11 -27.06 61.00 0.57
N THR A 12 -26.90 60.12 1.56
CA THR A 12 -25.59 59.68 2.04
C THR A 12 -25.12 58.50 1.17
N THR A 13 -24.12 58.70 0.35
CA THR A 13 -23.49 57.65 -0.46
C THR A 13 -22.51 56.87 0.44
N LEU A 14 -22.83 55.62 0.76
CA LEU A 14 -21.93 54.70 1.47
C LEU A 14 -20.92 54.15 0.45
N VAL A 15 -19.67 54.59 0.51
CA VAL A 15 -18.54 53.98 -0.21
C VAL A 15 -18.10 52.75 0.55
N GLY A 16 -18.53 51.58 0.07
CA GLY A 16 -18.07 50.29 0.59
C GLY A 16 -16.62 50.05 0.15
N ALA A 17 -15.69 50.06 1.09
CA ALA A 17 -14.32 49.64 0.86
C ALA A 17 -14.33 48.11 0.70
N PHE A 18 -14.20 47.61 -0.53
CA PHE A 18 -13.87 46.20 -0.79
C PHE A 18 -12.42 45.98 -0.37
N GLY A 19 -12.22 45.43 0.85
CA GLY A 19 -10.92 44.92 1.27
C GLY A 19 -10.56 43.70 0.40
N THR A 20 -9.55 43.84 -0.44
CA THR A 20 -8.91 42.67 -1.09
C THR A 20 -8.26 41.84 -0.02
N LEU A 21 -8.84 40.66 0.29
CA LEU A 21 -8.17 39.63 1.07
C LEU A 21 -6.94 39.23 0.28
N ALA A 22 -5.76 39.65 0.74
CA ALA A 22 -4.50 39.15 0.24
C ALA A 22 -4.44 37.67 0.54
N VAL A 23 -4.61 36.83 -0.49
CA VAL A 23 -4.29 35.39 -0.39
C VAL A 23 -2.78 35.34 -0.16
N GLY A 24 -2.38 35.08 1.08
CA GLY A 24 -0.97 34.84 1.42
C GLY A 24 -0.41 33.71 0.57
N PRO A 25 0.91 33.65 0.37
CA PRO A 25 1.52 32.58 -0.40
C PRO A 25 1.08 31.24 0.18
N ALA A 26 0.51 30.38 -0.67
CA ALA A 26 0.17 29.04 -0.28
C ALA A 26 1.43 28.39 0.34
N ALA A 27 1.34 27.93 1.59
CA ALA A 27 2.43 27.20 2.21
C ALA A 27 2.89 26.11 1.24
N ALA A 28 4.20 25.98 1.03
CA ALA A 28 4.76 25.01 0.11
C ALA A 28 4.17 23.64 0.45
N ALA A 29 3.41 23.06 -0.47
CA ALA A 29 2.79 21.78 -0.27
C ALA A 29 3.89 20.75 0.02
N GLY A 30 3.77 19.98 1.12
CA GLY A 30 4.72 18.93 1.46
C GLY A 30 4.80 17.87 0.35
N THR A 31 5.83 17.04 0.38
CA THR A 31 6.00 15.94 -0.58
C THR A 31 5.85 14.61 0.13
N VAL A 32 4.97 13.76 -0.39
CA VAL A 32 4.72 12.40 0.10
C VAL A 32 5.37 11.39 -0.85
N ASP A 33 6.29 10.60 -0.32
CA ASP A 33 6.87 9.44 -0.98
C ASP A 33 5.89 8.27 -0.90
N MET A 34 5.24 7.90 -2.02
CA MET A 34 4.25 6.83 -2.03
C MET A 34 4.85 5.46 -1.71
N GLU A 35 6.08 5.16 -2.19
CA GLU A 35 6.73 3.89 -1.87
C GLU A 35 6.89 3.72 -0.36
N ALA A 36 7.32 4.78 0.34
CA ALA A 36 7.51 4.77 1.78
C ALA A 36 6.19 4.62 2.55
N VAL A 37 5.14 5.33 2.12
CA VAL A 37 3.81 5.26 2.75
C VAL A 37 3.18 3.89 2.57
N VAL A 38 3.23 3.31 1.37
CA VAL A 38 2.66 1.97 1.11
C VAL A 38 3.41 0.91 1.90
N LEU A 39 4.74 1.00 1.98
CA LEU A 39 5.53 0.09 2.80
C LEU A 39 5.15 0.22 4.29
N ALA A 40 5.02 1.45 4.82
CA ALA A 40 4.60 1.66 6.20
C ALA A 40 3.20 1.07 6.46
N ALA A 41 2.25 1.24 5.52
CA ALA A 41 0.91 0.68 5.64
C ALA A 41 0.86 -0.86 5.69
N GLN A 42 1.87 -1.53 5.14
CA GLN A 42 2.02 -2.99 5.23
C GLN A 42 2.75 -3.44 6.51
N LEU A 43 3.71 -2.64 6.99
CA LEU A 43 4.58 -3.04 8.09
C LEU A 43 4.08 -2.59 9.47
N ASP A 44 3.64 -1.35 9.57
CA ASP A 44 3.35 -0.73 10.87
C ASP A 44 2.17 -1.38 11.61
N PRO A 45 1.08 -1.83 10.93
CA PRO A 45 -0.04 -2.47 11.63
C PRO A 45 0.29 -3.80 12.34
N VAL A 46 1.39 -4.46 11.98
CA VAL A 46 1.80 -5.74 12.59
C VAL A 46 2.92 -5.59 13.63
N LYS A 47 3.48 -4.39 13.78
CA LYS A 47 4.48 -4.09 14.79
C LYS A 47 3.86 -3.96 16.17
N THR A 48 4.59 -4.36 17.19
CA THR A 48 4.24 -4.05 18.58
C THR A 48 4.66 -2.61 18.89
N GLY A 49 3.72 -1.80 19.38
CA GLY A 49 3.98 -0.39 19.68
C GLY A 49 4.00 0.50 18.43
N THR A 50 4.62 1.67 18.57
CA THR A 50 4.66 2.74 17.55
C THR A 50 5.98 2.78 16.77
N GLY A 51 6.63 1.63 16.56
CA GLY A 51 7.87 1.53 15.80
C GLY A 51 7.69 2.00 14.34
N LEU A 52 8.42 3.04 13.94
CA LEU A 52 8.31 3.64 12.61
C LEU A 52 8.94 2.77 11.52
N THR A 53 8.36 2.77 10.32
CA THR A 53 9.04 2.24 9.14
C THR A 53 10.13 3.22 8.71
N PRO A 54 11.41 2.77 8.57
CA PRO A 54 12.52 3.65 8.22
C PRO A 54 12.23 4.48 6.95
N GLY A 55 12.47 5.78 7.02
CA GLY A 55 12.28 6.72 5.91
C GLY A 55 10.82 7.11 5.61
N ALA A 56 9.82 6.53 6.29
CA ALA A 56 8.42 6.78 6.00
C ALA A 56 7.78 7.89 6.85
N ALA A 57 8.28 8.13 8.05
CA ALA A 57 7.62 8.95 9.07
C ALA A 57 7.13 10.32 8.59
N THR A 58 7.95 11.06 7.84
CA THR A 58 7.58 12.40 7.33
C THR A 58 6.40 12.30 6.35
N SER A 59 6.44 11.35 5.42
CA SER A 59 5.36 11.15 4.45
C SER A 59 4.08 10.65 5.12
N VAL A 60 4.20 9.75 6.10
CA VAL A 60 3.05 9.24 6.87
C VAL A 60 2.38 10.38 7.65
N ARG A 61 3.14 11.25 8.34
CA ARG A 61 2.56 12.41 9.05
C ARG A 61 1.76 13.34 8.13
N LEU A 62 2.22 13.57 6.91
CA LEU A 62 1.46 14.38 5.95
C LEU A 62 0.13 13.72 5.56
N VAL A 63 0.12 12.39 5.39
CA VAL A 63 -1.10 11.62 5.15
C VAL A 63 -2.04 11.68 6.35
N GLU A 64 -1.53 11.50 7.57
CA GLU A 64 -2.30 11.60 8.82
C GLU A 64 -2.90 12.98 9.01
N GLN A 65 -2.12 14.06 8.83
CA GLN A 65 -2.60 15.43 8.86
C GLN A 65 -3.74 15.68 7.86
N ALA A 66 -3.63 15.10 6.66
CA ALA A 66 -4.70 15.21 5.67
C ALA A 66 -5.97 14.45 6.08
N LEU A 67 -5.83 13.29 6.73
CA LEU A 67 -6.96 12.53 7.28
C LEU A 67 -7.60 13.25 8.49
N VAL A 68 -6.80 13.87 9.36
CA VAL A 68 -7.30 14.73 10.47
C VAL A 68 -8.13 15.89 9.90
N ALA A 69 -7.63 16.57 8.88
CA ALA A 69 -8.34 17.68 8.25
C ALA A 69 -9.64 17.27 7.53
N LYS A 70 -9.85 15.97 7.31
CA LYS A 70 -11.10 15.37 6.80
C LYS A 70 -11.97 14.78 7.93
N TRP A 71 -11.60 14.96 9.19
CA TRP A 71 -12.29 14.44 10.37
C TRP A 71 -12.38 12.90 10.41
N MET A 72 -11.41 12.22 9.76
CA MET A 72 -11.34 10.75 9.68
C MET A 72 -10.35 10.16 10.67
N LEU A 73 -9.43 10.97 11.22
CA LEU A 73 -8.41 10.55 12.18
C LEU A 73 -8.32 11.56 13.32
N ALA A 74 -8.12 11.09 14.56
CA ALA A 74 -7.85 11.99 15.67
C ALA A 74 -6.42 12.55 15.60
N ALA A 75 -6.22 13.82 16.01
CA ALA A 75 -4.92 14.49 15.93
C ALA A 75 -3.81 13.79 16.73
N SER A 76 -4.16 13.05 17.78
CA SER A 76 -3.23 12.24 18.59
C SER A 76 -2.54 11.11 17.82
N TYR A 77 -3.03 10.75 16.64
CA TYR A 77 -2.43 9.75 15.74
C TYR A 77 -1.57 10.37 14.63
N VAL A 78 -1.22 11.65 14.71
CA VAL A 78 -0.25 12.26 13.78
C VAL A 78 1.15 12.03 14.33
N ASP A 79 1.58 10.79 14.28
CA ASP A 79 2.85 10.35 14.88
C ASP A 79 3.87 9.81 13.86
N GLY A 80 3.41 9.58 12.60
CA GLY A 80 4.24 9.03 11.52
C GLY A 80 4.28 7.50 11.50
N HIS A 81 3.44 6.85 12.31
CA HIS A 81 3.25 5.40 12.33
C HIS A 81 1.95 5.05 11.61
N PHE A 82 2.02 4.41 10.45
CA PHE A 82 0.82 3.99 9.70
C PHE A 82 0.14 2.79 10.35
N GLY A 83 -0.26 2.95 11.62
CA GLY A 83 -0.84 1.89 12.42
C GLY A 83 -2.29 1.55 12.05
N THR A 84 -2.93 0.73 12.86
CA THR A 84 -4.31 0.26 12.61
C THR A 84 -5.31 1.43 12.58
N ALA A 85 -5.13 2.47 13.41
CA ALA A 85 -5.99 3.66 13.41
C ALA A 85 -5.88 4.41 12.07
N THR A 86 -4.66 4.68 11.61
CA THR A 86 -4.39 5.35 10.32
C THR A 86 -4.92 4.52 9.15
N ARG A 87 -4.72 3.19 9.16
CA ARG A 87 -5.28 2.28 8.15
C ARG A 87 -6.81 2.33 8.12
N THR A 88 -7.47 2.33 9.27
CA THR A 88 -8.94 2.42 9.36
C THR A 88 -9.45 3.76 8.81
N ALA A 89 -8.81 4.87 9.17
CA ALA A 89 -9.13 6.20 8.66
C ALA A 89 -8.91 6.29 7.14
N TYR A 90 -7.83 5.69 6.64
CA TYR A 90 -7.55 5.66 5.20
C TYR A 90 -8.60 4.81 4.44
N ALA A 91 -9.06 3.70 5.01
CA ALA A 91 -10.17 2.91 4.45
C ALA A 91 -11.48 3.72 4.41
N GLN A 92 -11.77 4.56 5.41
CA GLN A 92 -12.91 5.49 5.38
C GLN A 92 -12.76 6.51 4.25
N TRP A 93 -11.56 7.06 4.07
CA TRP A 93 -11.25 7.94 2.95
C TRP A 93 -11.50 7.27 1.60
N GLN A 94 -11.01 6.06 1.41
CA GLN A 94 -11.25 5.29 0.18
C GLN A 94 -12.75 5.08 -0.07
N ARG A 95 -13.53 4.72 0.96
CA ARG A 95 -15.00 4.61 0.84
C ARG A 95 -15.65 5.93 0.45
N SER A 96 -15.20 7.05 0.96
CA SER A 96 -15.72 8.39 0.59
C SER A 96 -15.45 8.76 -0.87
N LEU A 97 -14.47 8.10 -1.51
CA LEU A 97 -14.20 8.20 -2.95
C LEU A 97 -15.00 7.19 -3.78
N GLY A 98 -15.88 6.38 -3.17
CA GLY A 98 -16.69 5.37 -3.84
C GLY A 98 -16.02 4.00 -3.98
N HIS A 99 -14.85 3.78 -3.38
CA HIS A 99 -14.22 2.45 -3.37
C HIS A 99 -14.92 1.50 -2.39
N SER A 100 -14.86 0.20 -2.67
CA SER A 100 -15.41 -0.88 -1.83
C SER A 100 -14.50 -2.12 -1.82
N GLY A 101 -14.80 -3.08 -0.96
CA GLY A 101 -14.03 -4.33 -0.87
C GLY A 101 -12.53 -4.09 -0.71
N LEU A 102 -11.73 -4.76 -1.52
CA LEU A 102 -10.26 -4.61 -1.52
C LEU A 102 -9.79 -3.18 -1.81
N GLY A 103 -10.54 -2.42 -2.62
CA GLY A 103 -10.23 -1.02 -2.92
C GLY A 103 -10.43 -0.07 -1.73
N ALA A 104 -11.01 -0.54 -0.62
CA ALA A 104 -11.27 0.22 0.60
C ALA A 104 -10.72 -0.49 1.86
N ASN A 105 -9.59 -1.18 1.74
CA ASN A 105 -8.95 -1.93 2.82
C ASN A 105 -7.92 -1.12 3.63
N GLY A 106 -7.74 0.16 3.29
CA GLY A 106 -6.82 1.06 3.97
C GLY A 106 -5.39 1.05 3.46
N LEU A 107 -5.07 0.26 2.42
CA LEU A 107 -3.79 0.31 1.73
C LEU A 107 -3.81 1.47 0.72
N PRO A 108 -2.86 2.42 0.78
CA PRO A 108 -2.85 3.55 -0.13
C PRO A 108 -2.61 3.13 -1.59
N GLY A 109 -3.58 3.43 -2.46
CA GLY A 109 -3.43 3.36 -3.91
C GLY A 109 -3.12 4.73 -4.50
N ARG A 110 -2.59 4.78 -5.73
CA ARG A 110 -2.18 6.02 -6.39
C ARG A 110 -3.32 7.06 -6.44
N SER A 111 -4.50 6.67 -6.92
CA SER A 111 -5.63 7.58 -7.09
C SER A 111 -6.10 8.16 -5.76
N SER A 112 -6.28 7.32 -4.75
CA SER A 112 -6.74 7.75 -3.43
C SER A 112 -5.71 8.62 -2.70
N LEU A 113 -4.40 8.35 -2.87
CA LEU A 113 -3.34 9.14 -2.25
C LEU A 113 -3.18 10.52 -2.91
N VAL A 114 -3.24 10.58 -4.25
CA VAL A 114 -3.23 11.85 -4.99
C VAL A 114 -4.46 12.71 -4.64
N ALA A 115 -5.64 12.10 -4.58
CA ALA A 115 -6.87 12.80 -4.18
C ALA A 115 -6.81 13.32 -2.72
N LEU A 116 -6.21 12.56 -1.80
CA LEU A 116 -6.00 12.99 -0.41
C LEU A 116 -5.06 14.20 -0.34
N GLY A 117 -4.03 14.23 -1.20
CA GLY A 117 -3.02 15.27 -1.27
C GLY A 117 -3.49 16.60 -1.87
N SER A 118 -4.68 16.66 -2.49
CA SER A 118 -5.18 17.85 -3.16
C SER A 118 -5.15 19.08 -2.23
N GLY A 119 -4.39 20.13 -2.62
CA GLY A 119 -4.19 21.35 -1.84
C GLY A 119 -3.34 21.18 -0.56
N ARG A 120 -2.68 20.02 -0.34
CA ARG A 120 -1.94 19.72 0.90
C ARG A 120 -0.52 19.20 0.67
N PHE A 121 -0.35 18.26 -0.25
CA PHE A 121 0.94 17.68 -0.59
C PHE A 121 0.97 17.16 -2.03
N THR A 122 2.15 17.04 -2.59
CA THR A 122 2.39 16.34 -3.86
C THR A 122 2.84 14.90 -3.60
N VAL A 123 2.52 13.98 -4.53
CA VAL A 123 2.89 12.56 -4.41
C VAL A 123 4.03 12.25 -5.38
N THR A 124 5.13 11.77 -4.85
CA THR A 124 6.30 11.29 -5.60
C THR A 124 6.46 9.78 -5.50
N ARG A 125 7.38 9.21 -6.26
CA ARG A 125 7.65 7.76 -6.33
C ARG A 125 6.37 6.94 -6.41
N GLN A 126 5.49 7.37 -7.31
CA GLN A 126 4.20 6.70 -7.49
C GLN A 126 4.41 5.28 -7.99
N ILE A 127 3.74 4.35 -7.34
CA ILE A 127 3.73 2.93 -7.69
C ILE A 127 2.34 2.50 -8.16
N SER A 128 2.31 1.47 -8.99
CA SER A 128 1.09 0.89 -9.51
C SER A 128 1.28 -0.62 -9.68
N PRO A 129 0.27 -1.44 -9.46
CA PRO A 129 0.30 -2.85 -9.81
C PRO A 129 0.37 -3.06 -11.33
N GLY A 130 0.04 -2.02 -12.12
CA GLY A 130 -0.07 -2.08 -13.57
C GLY A 130 -1.40 -2.67 -14.04
N ALA A 131 -1.48 -3.00 -15.32
CA ALA A 131 -2.69 -3.59 -15.92
C ALA A 131 -2.90 -5.04 -15.47
N ARG A 132 -4.17 -5.47 -15.44
CA ARG A 132 -4.51 -6.89 -15.29
C ARG A 132 -4.05 -7.67 -16.50
N THR A 133 -3.46 -8.83 -16.26
CA THR A 133 -2.94 -9.73 -17.29
C THR A 133 -3.06 -11.18 -16.83
N ARG A 134 -2.62 -12.10 -17.67
CA ARG A 134 -2.49 -13.52 -17.33
C ARG A 134 -1.04 -13.97 -17.50
N TYR A 135 -0.60 -14.82 -16.61
CA TYR A 135 0.69 -15.49 -16.68
C TYR A 135 0.49 -16.95 -16.25
N ASP A 136 1.00 -17.90 -17.03
CA ASP A 136 0.80 -19.34 -16.83
C ASP A 136 -0.67 -19.73 -16.55
N GLY A 137 -1.59 -19.15 -17.33
CA GLY A 137 -3.04 -19.40 -17.18
C GLY A 137 -3.75 -18.68 -16.03
N HIS A 138 -3.03 -18.03 -15.12
CA HIS A 138 -3.57 -17.38 -13.91
C HIS A 138 -3.63 -15.86 -14.03
N PRO A 139 -4.57 -15.18 -13.30
CA PRO A 139 -4.67 -13.73 -13.31
C PRO A 139 -3.58 -13.08 -12.45
N PHE A 140 -3.02 -11.97 -12.94
CA PHE A 140 -2.00 -11.15 -12.27
C PHE A 140 -2.11 -9.68 -12.66
N ALA A 141 -1.34 -8.84 -11.99
CA ALA A 141 -0.97 -7.52 -12.48
C ALA A 141 0.41 -7.57 -13.17
N THR A 142 0.63 -6.70 -14.15
CA THR A 142 1.88 -6.69 -14.95
C THR A 142 3.13 -6.49 -14.09
N ARG A 143 3.05 -5.76 -12.97
CA ARG A 143 4.14 -5.61 -12.01
C ARG A 143 4.56 -6.94 -11.41
N THR A 144 3.61 -7.72 -10.93
CA THR A 144 3.88 -9.05 -10.33
C THR A 144 4.49 -10.00 -11.36
N VAL A 145 3.98 -10.02 -12.60
CA VAL A 145 4.57 -10.82 -13.68
C VAL A 145 6.02 -10.42 -13.96
N ALA A 146 6.33 -9.12 -14.03
CA ALA A 146 7.69 -8.66 -14.24
C ALA A 146 8.65 -9.11 -13.12
N MET A 147 8.17 -9.14 -11.87
CA MET A 147 8.94 -9.64 -10.73
C MET A 147 9.17 -11.17 -10.83
N LEU A 148 8.16 -11.95 -11.22
CA LEU A 148 8.27 -13.41 -11.41
C LEU A 148 9.26 -13.75 -12.53
N VAL A 149 9.14 -13.11 -13.69
CA VAL A 149 10.06 -13.29 -14.82
C VAL A 149 11.50 -12.98 -14.41
N GLU A 150 11.73 -11.91 -13.68
CA GLU A 150 13.08 -11.55 -13.23
C GLU A 150 13.61 -12.55 -12.18
N ALA A 151 12.77 -13.05 -11.27
CA ALA A 151 13.16 -14.08 -10.32
C ALA A 151 13.55 -15.39 -11.04
N SER A 152 12.79 -15.79 -12.05
CA SER A 152 13.08 -16.96 -12.89
C SER A 152 14.41 -16.77 -13.65
N ARG A 153 14.62 -15.61 -14.26
CA ARG A 153 15.87 -15.25 -14.93
C ARG A 153 17.09 -15.34 -13.99
N LEU A 154 16.97 -14.85 -12.76
CA LEU A 154 18.06 -14.88 -11.75
C LEU A 154 18.35 -16.29 -11.24
N SER A 155 17.33 -17.10 -11.12
CA SER A 155 17.45 -18.46 -10.57
C SER A 155 17.77 -19.51 -11.65
N GLY A 156 17.42 -19.23 -12.93
CA GLY A 156 17.38 -20.27 -13.98
C GLY A 156 16.36 -21.36 -13.69
N VAL A 157 15.29 -21.04 -12.92
CA VAL A 157 14.19 -21.95 -12.58
C VAL A 157 12.89 -21.24 -12.92
N GLU A 158 12.00 -21.95 -13.61
CA GLU A 158 10.68 -21.44 -14.00
C GLU A 158 9.61 -22.43 -13.49
N PRO A 159 9.19 -22.32 -12.22
CA PRO A 159 8.16 -23.20 -11.68
C PRO A 159 6.78 -22.80 -12.22
N ARG A 160 5.90 -23.80 -12.37
CA ARG A 160 4.49 -23.55 -12.74
C ARG A 160 3.78 -22.75 -11.64
N VAL A 161 2.83 -21.94 -12.06
CA VAL A 161 1.89 -21.28 -11.13
C VAL A 161 0.79 -22.29 -10.75
N GLU A 162 0.58 -22.48 -9.45
CA GLU A 162 -0.54 -23.26 -8.90
C GLU A 162 -1.72 -22.36 -8.56
N GLN A 163 -1.46 -21.18 -7.93
CA GLN A 163 -2.47 -20.18 -7.64
C GLN A 163 -1.95 -18.77 -7.97
N GLY A 164 -2.75 -18.03 -8.72
CA GLY A 164 -2.48 -16.63 -9.07
C GLY A 164 -3.06 -15.64 -8.09
N SER A 165 -2.88 -14.37 -8.40
CA SER A 165 -3.54 -13.25 -7.72
C SER A 165 -5.01 -13.13 -8.15
N TYR A 166 -5.80 -12.31 -7.41
CA TYR A 166 -7.19 -11.98 -7.75
C TYR A 166 -8.10 -13.20 -7.91
N SER A 167 -7.93 -14.18 -7.04
CA SER A 167 -8.66 -15.45 -7.06
C SER A 167 -9.43 -15.68 -5.73
N PRO A 168 -10.38 -14.80 -5.37
CA PRO A 168 -11.08 -14.88 -4.09
C PRO A 168 -11.89 -16.17 -4.00
N GLY A 169 -11.75 -16.88 -2.87
CA GLY A 169 -12.52 -18.07 -2.55
C GLY A 169 -12.21 -19.31 -3.39
N THR A 170 -11.18 -19.29 -4.25
CA THR A 170 -10.80 -20.47 -5.06
C THR A 170 -10.12 -21.55 -4.24
N ASP A 171 -9.41 -21.17 -3.20
CA ASP A 171 -8.77 -22.08 -2.26
C ASP A 171 -8.97 -21.57 -0.82
N PRO A 172 -9.73 -22.30 0.03
CA PRO A 172 -9.96 -21.89 1.41
C PRO A 172 -8.69 -21.93 2.27
N THR A 173 -7.67 -22.72 1.91
CA THR A 173 -6.41 -22.81 2.64
C THR A 173 -5.54 -21.58 2.46
N SER A 174 -5.76 -20.80 1.40
CA SER A 174 -5.05 -19.53 1.13
C SER A 174 -5.36 -18.42 2.13
N ALA A 175 -6.37 -18.60 3.00
CA ALA A 175 -6.81 -17.62 4.00
C ALA A 175 -7.02 -16.18 3.45
N GLY A 176 -7.41 -16.07 2.17
CA GLY A 176 -7.68 -14.81 1.48
C GLY A 176 -6.44 -14.02 1.07
N THR A 177 -5.25 -14.61 1.12
CA THR A 177 -4.01 -13.92 0.67
C THR A 177 -4.02 -13.63 -0.82
N HIS A 178 -4.65 -14.49 -1.62
CA HIS A 178 -4.77 -14.38 -3.08
C HIS A 178 -5.99 -13.60 -3.57
N ASP A 179 -6.84 -13.09 -2.67
CA ASP A 179 -8.03 -12.31 -3.04
C ASP A 179 -7.66 -11.02 -3.78
N GLY A 180 -6.53 -10.43 -3.44
CA GLY A 180 -5.97 -9.24 -4.07
C GLY A 180 -4.85 -9.53 -5.07
N GLY A 181 -4.11 -8.47 -5.43
CA GLY A 181 -2.91 -8.57 -6.26
C GLY A 181 -1.70 -9.12 -5.50
N GLY A 182 -0.60 -9.34 -6.22
CA GLY A 182 0.72 -9.55 -5.66
C GLY A 182 1.02 -10.92 -5.05
N ALA A 183 0.02 -11.77 -4.77
CA ALA A 183 0.23 -13.11 -4.23
C ALA A 183 0.34 -14.16 -5.33
N VAL A 184 1.17 -15.18 -5.12
CA VAL A 184 1.37 -16.32 -6.03
C VAL A 184 1.80 -17.55 -5.26
N ASP A 185 1.30 -18.71 -5.66
CA ASP A 185 1.82 -20.03 -5.29
C ASP A 185 2.44 -20.69 -6.51
N LEU A 186 3.65 -21.21 -6.33
CA LEU A 186 4.49 -21.82 -7.36
C LEU A 186 4.76 -23.27 -6.99
N ASP A 187 4.54 -24.19 -7.93
CA ASP A 187 4.84 -25.61 -7.77
C ASP A 187 6.31 -25.81 -7.35
N ALA A 188 6.51 -26.50 -6.25
CA ALA A 188 7.83 -26.83 -5.77
C ALA A 188 8.09 -28.36 -5.76
N GLU A 189 7.10 -29.20 -6.07
CA GLU A 189 7.25 -30.65 -6.01
C GLU A 189 8.24 -31.15 -7.06
N ALA A 190 8.15 -30.63 -8.29
CA ALA A 190 9.05 -30.97 -9.38
C ALA A 190 10.48 -30.43 -9.25
N LEU A 191 10.75 -29.55 -8.26
CA LEU A 191 12.04 -28.92 -8.08
C LEU A 191 12.92 -29.69 -7.08
N THR A 192 14.22 -29.75 -7.36
CA THR A 192 15.22 -30.21 -6.36
C THR A 192 15.33 -29.20 -5.21
N ALA A 193 15.82 -29.63 -4.04
CA ALA A 193 16.04 -28.75 -2.89
C ALA A 193 16.94 -27.54 -3.21
N THR A 194 17.96 -27.75 -4.05
CA THR A 194 18.85 -26.69 -4.53
C THR A 194 18.10 -25.68 -5.41
N GLN A 195 17.25 -26.14 -6.32
CA GLN A 195 16.42 -25.27 -7.18
C GLN A 195 15.41 -24.47 -6.34
N ARG A 196 14.71 -25.10 -5.39
CA ARG A 196 13.80 -24.43 -4.45
C ARG A 196 14.49 -23.29 -3.71
N THR A 197 15.65 -23.58 -3.08
CA THR A 197 16.41 -22.57 -2.33
C THR A 197 16.89 -21.43 -3.22
N ARG A 198 17.38 -21.74 -4.42
CA ARG A 198 17.86 -20.74 -5.38
C ARG A 198 16.71 -19.84 -5.88
N HIS A 199 15.56 -20.43 -6.23
CA HIS A 199 14.40 -19.68 -6.69
C HIS A 199 13.79 -18.84 -5.57
N LEU A 200 13.61 -19.39 -4.38
CA LEU A 200 13.14 -18.66 -3.20
C LEU A 200 14.03 -17.47 -2.86
N ARG A 201 15.37 -17.64 -2.93
CA ARG A 201 16.31 -16.52 -2.76
C ARG A 201 16.14 -15.47 -3.85
N SER A 202 15.88 -15.86 -5.09
CA SER A 202 15.68 -14.94 -6.21
C SER A 202 14.39 -14.16 -6.08
N LEU A 203 13.29 -14.78 -5.68
CA LEU A 203 12.03 -14.11 -5.36
C LEU A 203 12.24 -13.02 -4.29
N ARG A 204 12.91 -13.37 -3.19
CA ARG A 204 13.21 -12.41 -2.12
C ARG A 204 14.08 -11.25 -2.59
N ARG A 205 15.06 -11.51 -3.46
CA ARG A 205 15.95 -10.48 -4.03
C ARG A 205 15.24 -9.46 -4.92
N VAL A 206 14.21 -9.89 -5.62
CA VAL A 206 13.42 -8.99 -6.49
C VAL A 206 12.26 -8.29 -5.78
N GLY A 207 12.06 -8.57 -4.47
CA GLY A 207 11.07 -7.85 -3.67
C GLY A 207 9.81 -8.66 -3.33
N PHE A 208 9.87 -9.98 -3.30
CA PHE A 208 8.81 -10.78 -2.69
C PHE A 208 9.13 -11.11 -1.22
N ALA A 209 8.12 -11.08 -0.38
CA ALA A 209 8.07 -11.87 0.83
C ALA A 209 7.72 -13.30 0.42
N ALA A 210 8.64 -14.25 0.58
CA ALA A 210 8.45 -15.59 0.02
C ALA A 210 8.95 -16.70 0.96
N TRP A 211 8.26 -17.84 0.96
CA TRP A 211 8.52 -18.98 1.84
C TRP A 211 8.26 -20.30 1.10
N LEU A 212 9.00 -21.34 1.44
CA LEU A 212 8.64 -22.70 1.08
C LEU A 212 7.54 -23.18 2.04
N ARG A 213 6.44 -23.66 1.49
CA ARG A 213 5.34 -24.27 2.23
C ARG A 213 5.40 -25.78 2.08
N THR A 214 5.35 -26.48 3.20
CA THR A 214 5.42 -27.93 3.24
C THR A 214 4.12 -28.54 3.77
N PRO A 215 3.77 -29.78 3.40
CA PRO A 215 2.59 -30.47 3.93
C PRO A 215 2.57 -30.62 5.45
N SER A 216 3.73 -30.52 6.12
CA SER A 216 3.79 -30.54 7.59
C SER A 216 3.35 -29.23 8.26
N GLN A 217 3.21 -28.14 7.49
CA GLN A 217 2.80 -26.83 7.98
C GLN A 217 1.29 -26.56 7.81
N GLY A 218 0.61 -27.34 6.98
CA GLY A 218 -0.82 -27.22 6.71
C GLY A 218 -1.31 -28.17 5.63
N ASP A 219 -2.60 -28.12 5.33
CA ASP A 219 -3.26 -28.98 4.33
C ASP A 219 -3.06 -28.42 2.91
N TRP A 220 -1.83 -28.49 2.40
CA TRP A 220 -1.43 -28.06 1.06
C TRP A 220 -0.25 -28.87 0.53
N PRO A 221 -0.07 -28.93 -0.82
CA PRO A 221 1.11 -29.54 -1.44
C PRO A 221 2.37 -28.70 -1.17
N LEU A 222 3.53 -29.27 -1.52
CA LEU A 222 4.80 -28.55 -1.42
C LEU A 222 4.87 -27.43 -2.48
N HIS A 223 4.81 -26.17 -2.06
CA HIS A 223 4.84 -25.01 -2.95
C HIS A 223 5.69 -23.86 -2.40
N ILE A 224 5.98 -22.89 -3.23
CA ILE A 224 6.55 -21.60 -2.80
C ILE A 224 5.43 -20.57 -2.81
N HIS A 225 5.04 -20.11 -1.62
CA HIS A 225 4.14 -18.96 -1.45
C HIS A 225 4.93 -17.67 -1.47
N ALA A 226 4.51 -16.70 -2.29
CA ALA A 226 5.17 -15.40 -2.40
C ALA A 226 4.18 -14.24 -2.50
N VAL A 227 4.50 -13.12 -1.83
CA VAL A 227 3.71 -11.89 -1.82
C VAL A 227 4.59 -10.72 -2.23
N ALA A 228 4.21 -10.00 -3.28
CA ALA A 228 4.94 -8.84 -3.80
C ALA A 228 4.91 -7.68 -2.80
N ILE A 229 6.08 -7.35 -2.24
CA ILE A 229 6.24 -6.23 -1.29
C ILE A 229 5.88 -4.94 -2.02
N ASN A 230 5.17 -4.06 -1.32
CA ASN A 230 4.78 -2.73 -1.83
C ASN A 230 3.77 -2.77 -3.00
N ASP A 231 3.12 -3.90 -3.25
CA ASP A 231 1.99 -3.94 -4.18
C ASP A 231 0.76 -3.26 -3.54
N THR A 232 0.08 -2.40 -4.31
CA THR A 232 -1.03 -1.57 -3.81
C THR A 232 -2.39 -2.27 -3.86
N ASP A 233 -2.45 -3.46 -4.45
CA ASP A 233 -3.67 -4.26 -4.57
C ASP A 233 -3.71 -5.44 -3.59
N LEU A 234 -2.78 -5.51 -2.63
CA LEU A 234 -2.75 -6.60 -1.66
C LEU A 234 -4.03 -6.69 -0.84
N SER A 235 -4.52 -7.90 -0.64
CA SER A 235 -5.52 -8.20 0.39
C SER A 235 -4.97 -7.92 1.79
N THR A 236 -5.83 -7.72 2.78
CA THR A 236 -5.39 -7.49 4.18
C THR A 236 -4.55 -8.64 4.74
N PRO A 237 -4.87 -9.93 4.52
CA PRO A 237 -4.00 -11.03 4.90
C PRO A 237 -2.61 -10.97 4.25
N ALA A 238 -2.54 -10.66 2.95
CA ALA A 238 -1.26 -10.54 2.24
C ALA A 238 -0.41 -9.36 2.77
N GLN A 239 -1.02 -8.22 3.08
CA GLN A 239 -0.33 -7.10 3.76
C GLN A 239 0.27 -7.56 5.10
N THR A 240 -0.49 -8.32 5.90
CA THR A 240 -0.03 -8.87 7.18
C THR A 240 1.17 -9.79 7.00
N GLN A 241 1.19 -10.62 5.94
CA GLN A 241 2.32 -11.49 5.64
C GLN A 241 3.57 -10.70 5.26
N VAL A 242 3.45 -9.62 4.47
CA VAL A 242 4.58 -8.73 4.19
C VAL A 242 5.15 -8.14 5.48
N GLY A 243 4.30 -7.63 6.37
CA GLY A 243 4.74 -7.10 7.65
C GLY A 243 5.45 -8.16 8.52
N ARG A 244 4.90 -9.37 8.61
CA ARG A 244 5.51 -10.50 9.32
C ARG A 244 6.86 -10.91 8.73
N TYR A 245 6.99 -10.91 7.41
CA TYR A 245 8.28 -11.15 6.74
C TYR A 245 9.34 -10.15 7.21
N TYR A 246 9.01 -8.86 7.28
CA TYR A 246 9.94 -7.84 7.78
C TYR A 246 10.32 -8.05 9.25
N LEU A 247 9.43 -8.62 10.05
CA LEU A 247 9.68 -9.01 11.44
C LEU A 247 10.44 -10.34 11.58
N GLY A 248 10.88 -10.95 10.47
CA GLY A 248 11.58 -12.25 10.49
C GLY A 248 10.67 -13.40 10.86
N ARG A 249 9.41 -13.39 10.41
CA ARG A 249 8.40 -14.43 10.67
C ARG A 249 8.01 -15.16 9.38
N ASN A 250 7.54 -16.39 9.56
CA ASN A 250 7.18 -17.27 8.45
C ASN A 250 5.84 -16.94 7.76
N GLY A 251 5.14 -15.91 8.19
CA GLY A 251 3.86 -15.47 7.60
C GLY A 251 2.66 -16.40 7.87
N LEU A 252 2.81 -17.50 8.58
CA LEU A 252 1.73 -18.41 9.01
C LEU A 252 1.07 -17.94 10.31
N ALA A 253 -0.09 -18.53 10.64
CA ALA A 253 -0.81 -18.24 11.88
C ALA A 253 0.04 -18.54 13.14
N SER A 254 0.92 -19.54 13.07
CA SER A 254 1.86 -19.90 14.14
C SER A 254 2.88 -18.80 14.45
N ASN A 255 3.07 -17.84 13.51
CA ASN A 255 4.01 -16.72 13.64
C ASN A 255 5.44 -17.19 14.05
N ALA A 256 5.86 -18.37 13.60
CA ALA A 256 7.19 -18.93 13.85
C ALA A 256 8.28 -18.07 13.18
N PRO A 257 9.55 -18.23 13.56
CA PRO A 257 10.67 -17.60 12.85
C PRO A 257 10.66 -17.89 11.35
N ASP A 258 11.16 -16.95 10.56
CA ASP A 258 11.36 -17.13 9.12
C ASP A 258 12.39 -18.24 8.87
N ASP A 259 12.01 -19.24 8.10
CA ASP A 259 12.79 -20.44 7.78
C ASP A 259 13.44 -20.41 6.39
N GLY A 260 13.26 -19.32 5.64
CA GLY A 260 13.80 -19.18 4.30
C GLY A 260 15.21 -18.54 4.25
N PRO A 261 15.83 -18.49 3.06
CA PRO A 261 17.18 -17.93 2.90
C PRO A 261 17.22 -16.43 3.21
N ALA A 262 18.15 -16.03 4.08
CA ALA A 262 18.35 -14.62 4.40
C ALA A 262 18.83 -13.84 3.17
N VAL A 263 18.15 -12.70 2.91
CA VAL A 263 18.53 -11.70 1.89
C VAL A 263 18.20 -10.30 2.41
N THR A 264 18.83 -9.28 1.83
CA THR A 264 18.42 -7.88 2.07
C THR A 264 16.99 -7.70 1.56
N LYS A 265 16.10 -7.27 2.45
CA LYS A 265 14.70 -7.01 2.13
C LYS A 265 14.58 -5.71 1.34
N VAL A 266 14.00 -5.78 0.16
CA VAL A 266 13.83 -4.66 -0.76
C VAL A 266 12.44 -4.69 -1.37
N THR A 267 11.98 -3.56 -1.89
CA THR A 267 10.83 -3.53 -2.80
C THR A 267 11.29 -3.74 -4.23
N TRP A 268 10.35 -4.04 -5.15
CA TRP A 268 10.66 -4.12 -6.58
C TRP A 268 11.27 -2.84 -7.13
N GLU A 269 10.79 -1.71 -6.70
CA GLU A 269 11.25 -0.39 -7.11
C GLU A 269 12.68 -0.12 -6.63
N GLN A 270 12.99 -0.49 -5.39
CA GLN A 270 14.36 -0.42 -4.85
C GLN A 270 15.30 -1.33 -5.62
N TYR A 271 14.91 -2.58 -5.87
CA TYR A 271 15.66 -3.53 -6.67
C TYR A 271 15.97 -2.97 -8.07
N ARG A 272 14.98 -2.40 -8.75
CA ARG A 272 15.17 -1.83 -10.09
C ARG A 272 16.11 -0.63 -10.14
N ARG A 273 16.17 0.16 -9.08
CA ARG A 273 17.09 1.33 -9.00
C ARG A 273 18.56 0.95 -8.81
N THR A 274 18.86 -0.26 -8.43
CA THR A 274 20.24 -0.75 -8.26
C THR A 274 20.79 -1.51 -9.48
N ARG A 275 20.08 -1.48 -10.61
CA ARG A 275 20.39 -2.24 -11.84
C ARG A 275 20.83 -1.39 -13.00
#